data_b1693c8447ae0869c07708c1ecc22d9f
#
_entry.id   b1693c8447ae0869c07708c1ecc22d9f
#
_cell.length_a   1.000
_cell.length_b   1.000
_cell.length_c   1.000
_cell.angle_alpha   90.00
_cell.angle_beta   90.00
_cell.angle_gamma   90.00
#
_symmetry.space_group_name_H-M   'P 1'
#
loop_
_entity.id
_entity.type
_entity.pdbx_description
1 polymer ?
#
loop_
_entity_poly.entity_id
_entity_poly.type
_entity_poly.pdbx_seq_one_letter_code
_entity_poly.pdbx_strand_id
1 'polypeptide(L)'
;MHLLFLSSLLPDGRPATGFEIANHAIAESYRRQGVRLSFAGFRRPDSREPRDGEICLGEIAIENATASLTRKVGWVGAATLRNLPISAAKIAGLNPETLRRRLAEAGPVDGYVLSSVQMPAAYPFLARDKPSIFIAHNVEHRSAAENARNADRLHRRMLYVREAALLRRIENRICEDAAVVHTLSDEDRTALGLADSPRCRPLALTTGRTPRADDGIRRHDVGLIGTWSWAPNRVGLDWFLNHVVPRLPADIHVAIAGRFDGTPPSMPANVAFLGRVEDAQAFVGASRVLALATKGGTGIQLKTIEALEEGMPAVATPQALRGVGAIPANVRTAETPQAFADKLVELAMAERQGGATRIDGAQFVRSQTAALDAGIAAGLDRLGHAAAPRKDAARHATSAAIKGGAVAHGEPV
;
A
#
# COMPACT_ATOMS: atom_id res chain seq x y z
N MET A 1 1.86 -25.23 0.67
CA MET A 1 2.91 -24.19 0.71
C MET A 1 2.83 -23.44 2.02
N HIS A 2 3.97 -23.17 2.67
CA HIS A 2 4.06 -22.37 3.90
C HIS A 2 4.92 -21.15 3.62
N LEU A 3 4.38 -19.93 3.75
CA LEU A 3 5.11 -18.68 3.53
C LEU A 3 5.22 -17.89 4.83
N LEU A 4 6.35 -17.20 5.00
CA LEU A 4 6.56 -16.24 6.09
C LEU A 4 6.31 -14.83 5.57
N PHE A 5 5.27 -14.19 6.09
CA PHE A 5 4.88 -12.83 5.74
C PHE A 5 5.64 -11.82 6.63
N LEU A 6 6.57 -11.10 6.02
CA LEU A 6 7.47 -10.15 6.67
C LEU A 6 6.96 -8.73 6.48
N SER A 7 6.59 -8.08 7.55
CA SER A 7 6.09 -6.71 7.57
C SER A 7 6.81 -5.89 8.65
N SER A 8 6.84 -4.56 8.52
CA SER A 8 7.39 -3.69 9.57
C SER A 8 6.60 -3.80 10.88
N LEU A 9 5.30 -4.08 10.81
CA LEU A 9 4.45 -4.29 11.98
C LEU A 9 3.70 -5.62 11.87
N LEU A 10 3.56 -6.30 13.01
CA LEU A 10 2.64 -7.44 13.14
C LEU A 10 1.18 -6.99 13.02
N PRO A 11 0.27 -7.86 12.56
CA PRO A 11 -1.16 -7.59 12.58
C PRO A 11 -1.65 -7.29 14.00
N ASP A 12 -2.35 -6.17 14.19
CA ASP A 12 -2.85 -5.73 15.49
C ASP A 12 -4.38 -5.72 15.54
N GLY A 13 -4.99 -6.90 15.50
CA GLY A 13 -6.45 -7.03 15.58
C GLY A 13 -7.18 -6.46 14.37
N ARG A 14 -7.93 -5.35 14.54
CA ARG A 14 -8.65 -4.71 13.44
C ARG A 14 -7.73 -3.75 12.69
N PRO A 15 -7.59 -3.91 11.36
CA PRO A 15 -6.79 -3.00 10.55
C PRO A 15 -7.31 -1.56 10.64
N ALA A 16 -6.44 -0.61 11.02
CA ALA A 16 -6.80 0.79 11.21
C ALA A 16 -6.19 1.72 10.17
N THR A 17 -5.06 1.31 9.58
CA THR A 17 -4.35 2.10 8.56
C THR A 17 -4.49 1.46 7.19
N GLY A 18 -4.31 2.25 6.13
CA GLY A 18 -4.34 1.74 4.76
C GLY A 18 -3.36 0.60 4.50
N PHE A 19 -2.19 0.67 5.11
CA PHE A 19 -1.18 -0.39 5.03
C PHE A 19 -1.65 -1.70 5.69
N GLU A 20 -2.27 -1.62 6.85
CA GLU A 20 -2.80 -2.78 7.57
C GLU A 20 -4.00 -3.40 6.84
N ILE A 21 -4.89 -2.58 6.28
CA ILE A 21 -6.03 -3.03 5.48
C ILE A 21 -5.54 -3.79 4.24
N ALA A 22 -4.58 -3.23 3.51
CA ALA A 22 -4.00 -3.88 2.34
C ALA A 22 -3.32 -5.21 2.71
N ASN A 23 -2.50 -5.24 3.77
CA ASN A 23 -1.87 -6.47 4.25
C ASN A 23 -2.88 -7.53 4.66
N HIS A 24 -3.96 -7.12 5.33
CA HIS A 24 -5.03 -8.04 5.72
C HIS A 24 -5.70 -8.66 4.49
N ALA A 25 -6.11 -7.85 3.52
CA ALA A 25 -6.75 -8.35 2.30
C ALA A 25 -5.84 -9.31 1.51
N ILE A 26 -4.56 -8.97 1.38
CA ILE A 26 -3.56 -9.81 0.71
C ILE A 26 -3.35 -11.13 1.48
N ALA A 27 -3.21 -11.08 2.81
CA ALA A 27 -3.03 -12.27 3.63
C ALA A 27 -4.25 -13.20 3.55
N GLU A 28 -5.48 -12.65 3.55
CA GLU A 28 -6.70 -13.43 3.37
C GLU A 28 -6.76 -14.09 1.98
N SER A 29 -6.27 -13.39 0.94
CA SER A 29 -6.17 -13.98 -0.41
C SER A 29 -5.20 -15.17 -0.43
N TYR A 30 -4.03 -15.07 0.20
CA TYR A 30 -3.11 -16.22 0.34
C TYR A 30 -3.78 -17.39 1.06
N ARG A 31 -4.53 -17.13 2.13
CA ARG A 31 -5.26 -18.19 2.87
C ARG A 31 -6.34 -18.85 2.02
N ARG A 32 -7.09 -18.09 1.22
CA ARG A 32 -8.07 -18.65 0.27
C ARG A 32 -7.42 -19.55 -0.78
N GLN A 33 -6.14 -19.30 -1.12
CA GLN A 33 -5.35 -20.17 -2.02
C GLN A 33 -4.74 -21.38 -1.30
N GLY A 34 -5.11 -21.65 -0.04
CA GLY A 34 -4.59 -22.78 0.74
C GLY A 34 -3.15 -22.60 1.24
N VAL A 35 -2.63 -21.39 1.25
CA VAL A 35 -1.29 -21.09 1.76
C VAL A 35 -1.33 -20.96 3.28
N ARG A 36 -0.48 -21.71 3.99
CA ARG A 36 -0.20 -21.46 5.40
C ARG A 36 0.67 -20.22 5.51
N LEU A 37 0.25 -19.24 6.34
CA LEU A 37 1.01 -18.04 6.63
C LEU A 37 1.45 -18.01 8.09
N SER A 38 2.75 -17.75 8.29
CA SER A 38 3.29 -17.21 9.54
C SER A 38 3.66 -15.75 9.31
N PHE A 39 3.66 -14.95 10.38
CA PHE A 39 3.96 -13.53 10.28
C PHE A 39 5.20 -13.19 11.10
N ALA A 40 6.04 -12.29 10.61
CA ALA A 40 7.13 -11.72 11.40
C ALA A 40 7.16 -10.20 11.22
N GLY A 41 7.34 -9.50 12.34
CA GLY A 41 7.35 -8.04 12.38
C GLY A 41 7.54 -7.52 13.79
N PHE A 42 7.63 -6.20 13.89
CA PHE A 42 7.66 -5.52 15.19
C PHE A 42 6.24 -5.28 15.70
N ARG A 43 6.08 -5.04 16.98
CA ARG A 43 4.80 -4.60 17.56
C ARG A 43 4.88 -3.15 18.04
N ARG A 44 3.74 -2.48 18.12
CA ARG A 44 3.62 -1.19 18.83
C ARG A 44 3.61 -1.42 20.34
N PRO A 45 4.06 -0.46 21.17
CA PRO A 45 4.07 -0.58 22.63
C PRO A 45 2.74 -1.00 23.25
N ASP A 46 1.62 -0.46 22.73
CA ASP A 46 0.28 -0.69 23.28
C ASP A 46 -0.54 -1.71 22.46
N SER A 47 0.12 -2.48 21.60
CA SER A 47 -0.55 -3.48 20.78
C SER A 47 -0.75 -4.80 21.54
N ARG A 48 -1.68 -5.63 21.06
CA ARG A 48 -1.92 -6.97 21.61
C ARG A 48 -0.67 -7.85 21.60
N GLU A 49 -0.64 -8.85 22.48
CA GLU A 49 0.39 -9.89 22.42
C GLU A 49 0.31 -10.71 21.10
N PRO A 50 1.46 -11.18 20.60
CA PRO A 50 1.53 -12.03 19.42
C PRO A 50 0.69 -13.32 19.59
N ARG A 51 0.08 -13.77 18.50
CA ARG A 51 -0.66 -15.03 18.45
C ARG A 51 0.23 -16.15 17.90
N ASP A 52 -0.28 -17.38 17.96
CA ASP A 52 0.37 -18.51 17.31
C ASP A 52 0.60 -18.25 15.82
N GLY A 53 1.82 -18.50 15.36
CA GLY A 53 2.25 -18.19 14.00
C GLY A 53 2.72 -16.74 13.79
N GLU A 54 2.76 -15.91 14.83
CA GLU A 54 3.30 -14.54 14.79
C GLU A 54 4.63 -14.46 15.57
N ILE A 55 5.68 -14.04 14.89
CA ILE A 55 7.02 -13.85 15.42
C ILE A 55 7.25 -12.37 15.70
N CYS A 56 7.26 -12.00 16.97
CA CYS A 56 7.57 -10.63 17.37
C CYS A 56 9.07 -10.38 17.33
N LEU A 57 9.50 -9.44 16.51
CA LEU A 57 10.91 -9.04 16.38
C LEU A 57 11.35 -8.01 17.43
N GLY A 58 10.43 -7.57 18.27
CA GLY A 58 10.62 -6.56 19.29
C GLY A 58 9.55 -5.49 19.24
N GLU A 59 9.65 -4.53 20.15
CA GLU A 59 8.71 -3.44 20.29
C GLU A 59 9.27 -2.14 19.70
N ILE A 60 8.46 -1.42 18.92
CA ILE A 60 8.92 -0.22 18.21
C ILE A 60 7.82 0.84 18.09
N ALA A 61 8.18 2.07 18.40
CA ALA A 61 7.35 3.24 18.10
C ALA A 61 7.82 3.87 16.79
N ILE A 62 7.11 3.60 15.70
CA ILE A 62 7.46 4.09 14.33
C ILE A 62 6.72 5.37 13.94
N GLU A 63 5.75 5.81 14.71
CA GLU A 63 4.90 6.94 14.36
C GLU A 63 5.62 8.28 14.48
N ASN A 64 5.71 9.00 13.35
CA ASN A 64 6.35 10.32 13.32
C ASN A 64 5.57 11.38 14.11
N ALA A 65 4.25 11.23 14.20
CA ALA A 65 3.39 12.23 14.83
C ALA A 65 3.63 12.35 16.34
N THR A 66 3.88 11.23 17.00
CA THR A 66 4.05 11.16 18.47
C THR A 66 5.51 11.16 18.91
N ALA A 67 6.48 11.04 17.97
CA ALA A 67 7.90 10.98 18.28
C ALA A 67 8.47 12.34 18.73
N SER A 68 9.26 12.34 19.82
CA SER A 68 10.00 13.51 20.27
C SER A 68 11.04 13.97 19.26
N LEU A 69 11.45 15.24 19.32
CA LEU A 69 12.46 15.81 18.44
C LEU A 69 13.80 15.05 18.54
N THR A 70 14.22 14.70 19.74
CA THR A 70 15.45 13.91 20.02
C THR A 70 15.40 12.56 19.31
N ARG A 71 14.26 11.85 19.35
CA ARG A 71 14.07 10.58 18.65
C ARG A 71 14.15 10.75 17.13
N LYS A 72 13.53 11.81 16.59
CA LYS A 72 13.61 12.14 15.15
C LYS A 72 15.06 12.41 14.71
N VAL A 73 15.82 13.18 15.46
CA VAL A 73 17.24 13.43 15.21
C VAL A 73 18.04 12.12 15.28
N GLY A 74 17.76 11.28 16.27
CA GLY A 74 18.39 9.96 16.38
C GLY A 74 18.13 9.06 15.16
N TRP A 75 16.90 9.05 14.63
CA TRP A 75 16.59 8.29 13.41
C TRP A 75 17.35 8.81 12.17
N VAL A 76 17.44 10.13 12.01
CA VAL A 76 18.20 10.74 10.92
C VAL A 76 19.69 10.43 11.05
N GLY A 77 20.25 10.53 12.26
CA GLY A 77 21.65 10.17 12.56
C GLY A 77 21.93 8.71 12.22
N ALA A 78 21.12 7.78 12.72
CA ALA A 78 21.24 6.35 12.43
C ALA A 78 21.10 6.03 10.93
N ALA A 79 20.14 6.68 10.25
CA ALA A 79 19.94 6.54 8.81
C ALA A 79 21.15 7.00 8.00
N THR A 80 21.76 8.11 8.42
CA THR A 80 22.95 8.67 7.76
C THR A 80 24.16 7.78 7.98
N LEU A 81 24.43 7.38 9.23
CA LEU A 81 25.57 6.54 9.58
C LEU A 81 25.53 5.16 8.89
N ARG A 82 24.35 4.56 8.80
CA ARG A 82 24.14 3.23 8.19
C ARG A 82 23.83 3.29 6.70
N ASN A 83 23.79 4.48 6.10
CA ASN A 83 23.38 4.72 4.72
C ASN A 83 22.05 4.03 4.35
N LEU A 84 21.07 4.12 5.24
CA LEU A 84 19.73 3.56 5.09
C LEU A 84 18.69 4.69 4.91
N PRO A 85 17.53 4.40 4.28
CA PRO A 85 16.35 5.25 4.40
C PRO A 85 15.91 5.34 5.87
N ILE A 86 15.32 6.48 6.27
CA ILE A 86 14.87 6.69 7.66
C ILE A 86 13.87 5.62 8.09
N SER A 87 12.95 5.22 7.20
CA SER A 87 11.97 4.17 7.48
C SER A 87 12.61 2.82 7.79
N ALA A 88 13.67 2.45 7.07
CA ALA A 88 14.43 1.24 7.33
C ALA A 88 15.32 1.35 8.59
N ALA A 89 15.94 2.50 8.81
CA ALA A 89 16.81 2.73 9.97
C ALA A 89 16.05 2.58 11.30
N LYS A 90 14.77 2.91 11.34
CA LYS A 90 13.90 2.74 12.51
C LYS A 90 13.79 1.28 12.98
N ILE A 91 13.82 0.33 12.04
CA ILE A 91 13.63 -1.11 12.30
C ILE A 91 14.93 -1.92 12.20
N ALA A 92 16.04 -1.30 11.81
CA ALA A 92 17.35 -1.94 11.65
C ALA A 92 18.08 -2.12 13.01
N GLY A 93 17.35 -2.52 14.05
CA GLY A 93 17.89 -2.68 15.42
C GLY A 93 18.47 -4.06 15.71
N LEU A 94 18.07 -5.08 14.99
CA LEU A 94 18.52 -6.46 15.21
C LEU A 94 19.80 -6.76 14.43
N ASN A 95 20.66 -7.59 15.03
CA ASN A 95 21.76 -8.20 14.28
C ASN A 95 21.18 -9.21 13.23
N PRO A 96 21.74 -9.30 12.01
CA PRO A 96 21.28 -10.21 10.97
C PRO A 96 21.17 -11.68 11.41
N GLU A 97 22.09 -12.19 12.21
CA GLU A 97 22.06 -13.56 12.71
C GLU A 97 20.92 -13.77 13.71
N THR A 98 20.72 -12.79 14.60
CA THR A 98 19.59 -12.81 15.55
C THR A 98 18.28 -12.79 14.79
N LEU A 99 18.15 -11.96 13.74
CA LEU A 99 16.95 -11.94 12.92
C LEU A 99 16.72 -13.31 12.25
N ARG A 100 17.74 -13.91 11.61
CA ARG A 100 17.60 -15.24 10.99
C ARG A 100 17.15 -16.29 11.99
N ARG A 101 17.73 -16.29 13.19
CA ARG A 101 17.33 -17.23 14.26
C ARG A 101 15.86 -17.03 14.66
N ARG A 102 15.41 -15.77 14.81
CA ARG A 102 14.01 -15.48 15.13
C ARG A 102 13.08 -15.93 13.97
N LEU A 103 13.45 -15.66 12.73
CA LEU A 103 12.64 -16.10 11.59
C LEU A 103 12.56 -17.63 11.46
N ALA A 104 13.58 -18.37 11.92
CA ALA A 104 13.57 -19.82 11.97
C ALA A 104 12.54 -20.41 12.94
N GLU A 105 12.01 -19.62 13.89
CA GLU A 105 10.92 -20.00 14.80
C GLU A 105 9.62 -20.33 14.02
N ALA A 106 9.46 -19.81 12.80
CA ALA A 106 8.35 -20.20 11.91
C ALA A 106 8.37 -21.67 11.49
N GLY A 107 9.49 -22.37 11.73
CA GLY A 107 9.75 -23.69 11.16
C GLY A 107 10.11 -23.63 9.67
N PRO A 108 10.01 -24.77 8.96
CA PRO A 108 10.27 -24.81 7.52
C PRO A 108 9.29 -23.94 6.74
N VAL A 109 9.80 -22.98 5.97
CA VAL A 109 9.02 -22.16 5.06
C VAL A 109 9.54 -22.25 3.64
N ASP A 110 8.64 -22.26 2.66
CA ASP A 110 8.94 -22.37 1.24
C ASP A 110 9.43 -21.06 0.63
N GLY A 111 9.08 -19.92 1.25
CA GLY A 111 9.47 -18.60 0.77
C GLY A 111 9.04 -17.47 1.69
N TYR A 112 9.42 -16.26 1.30
CA TYR A 112 9.11 -15.03 2.03
C TYR A 112 8.15 -14.14 1.22
N VAL A 113 7.19 -13.53 1.92
CA VAL A 113 6.41 -12.41 1.39
C VAL A 113 6.93 -11.14 2.07
N LEU A 114 7.57 -10.27 1.30
CA LEU A 114 8.17 -9.03 1.76
C LEU A 114 7.16 -7.89 1.56
N SER A 115 6.42 -7.56 2.61
CA SER A 115 5.42 -6.50 2.56
C SER A 115 6.07 -5.15 2.78
N SER A 116 6.13 -4.36 1.70
CA SER A 116 6.77 -3.05 1.65
C SER A 116 8.31 -3.09 1.71
N VAL A 117 8.93 -1.94 1.41
CA VAL A 117 10.38 -1.77 1.26
C VAL A 117 11.15 -1.82 2.60
N GLN A 118 10.51 -1.55 3.74
CA GLN A 118 11.21 -1.27 4.99
C GLN A 118 12.05 -2.46 5.48
N MET A 119 11.44 -3.66 5.57
CA MET A 119 12.15 -4.86 6.04
C MET A 119 13.31 -5.26 5.12
N PRO A 120 13.12 -5.42 3.79
CA PRO A 120 14.23 -5.76 2.91
C PRO A 120 15.25 -4.64 2.74
N ALA A 121 14.89 -3.37 2.97
CA ALA A 121 15.85 -2.27 3.02
C ALA A 121 16.75 -2.34 4.25
N ALA A 122 16.18 -2.65 5.42
CA ALA A 122 16.93 -2.83 6.66
C ALA A 122 17.79 -4.11 6.64
N TYR A 123 17.29 -5.16 6.00
CA TYR A 123 17.87 -6.50 5.98
C TYR A 123 17.85 -7.08 4.56
N PRO A 124 18.80 -6.68 3.70
CA PRO A 124 18.80 -7.06 2.26
C PRO A 124 18.86 -8.56 1.97
N PHE A 125 19.34 -9.37 2.91
CA PHE A 125 19.38 -10.82 2.78
C PHE A 125 17.98 -11.45 2.68
N LEU A 126 16.93 -10.79 3.20
CA LEU A 126 15.56 -11.30 3.16
C LEU A 126 15.03 -11.53 1.74
N ALA A 127 15.50 -10.76 0.77
CA ALA A 127 15.10 -10.94 -0.63
C ALA A 127 15.81 -12.13 -1.32
N ARG A 128 16.88 -12.71 -0.68
CA ARG A 128 17.78 -13.70 -1.29
C ARG A 128 17.90 -15.01 -0.53
N ASP A 129 17.73 -15.02 0.79
CA ASP A 129 17.87 -16.23 1.62
C ASP A 129 16.82 -17.30 1.26
N LYS A 130 15.68 -16.90 0.74
CA LYS A 130 14.58 -17.75 0.26
C LYS A 130 13.98 -17.16 -1.02
N PRO A 131 13.31 -17.95 -1.87
CA PRO A 131 12.44 -17.41 -2.91
C PRO A 131 11.47 -16.41 -2.31
N SER A 132 11.37 -15.20 -2.89
CA SER A 132 10.58 -14.14 -2.27
C SER A 132 9.59 -13.50 -3.23
N ILE A 133 8.48 -13.04 -2.64
CA ILE A 133 7.47 -12.20 -3.27
C ILE A 133 7.59 -10.81 -2.64
N PHE A 134 7.89 -9.80 -3.43
CA PHE A 134 7.90 -8.42 -2.96
C PHE A 134 6.57 -7.73 -3.27
N ILE A 135 5.93 -7.15 -2.26
CA ILE A 135 4.71 -6.35 -2.40
C ILE A 135 5.06 -4.89 -2.21
N ALA A 136 5.11 -4.15 -3.31
CA ALA A 136 5.32 -2.71 -3.32
C ALA A 136 3.98 -1.99 -3.10
N HIS A 137 3.71 -1.56 -1.86
CA HIS A 137 2.50 -0.80 -1.53
C HIS A 137 2.49 0.59 -2.16
N ASN A 138 3.67 1.17 -2.34
CA ASN A 138 3.93 2.45 -2.97
C ASN A 138 5.26 2.38 -3.71
N VAL A 139 5.49 3.34 -4.59
CA VAL A 139 6.83 3.61 -5.13
C VAL A 139 7.48 4.66 -4.22
N GLU A 140 8.21 4.18 -3.21
CA GLU A 140 8.70 5.02 -2.11
C GLU A 140 9.68 6.09 -2.59
N HIS A 141 10.55 5.78 -3.58
CA HIS A 141 11.44 6.79 -4.14
C HIS A 141 10.70 7.94 -4.83
N ARG A 142 9.54 7.68 -5.46
CA ARG A 142 8.70 8.73 -6.06
C ARG A 142 8.01 9.56 -4.99
N SER A 143 7.50 8.93 -3.94
CA SER A 143 6.92 9.63 -2.79
C SER A 143 7.94 10.55 -2.13
N ALA A 144 9.18 10.08 -1.94
CA ALA A 144 10.27 10.90 -1.40
C ALA A 144 10.65 12.06 -2.35
N ALA A 145 10.69 11.83 -3.66
CA ALA A 145 10.96 12.87 -4.65
C ALA A 145 9.85 13.93 -4.70
N GLU A 146 8.58 13.53 -4.55
CA GLU A 146 7.45 14.45 -4.45
C GLU A 146 7.53 15.29 -3.17
N ASN A 147 7.85 14.67 -2.03
CA ASN A 147 8.09 15.37 -0.77
C ASN A 147 9.26 16.36 -0.86
N ALA A 148 10.32 16.04 -1.64
CA ALA A 148 11.42 16.95 -1.89
C ALA A 148 11.00 18.19 -2.69
N ARG A 149 10.11 18.03 -3.67
CA ARG A 149 9.58 19.14 -4.47
C ARG A 149 8.69 20.07 -3.66
N ASN A 150 7.92 19.49 -2.73
CA ASN A 150 6.95 20.21 -1.90
C ASN A 150 7.54 20.69 -0.56
N ALA A 151 8.83 20.45 -0.30
CA ALA A 151 9.47 20.84 0.95
C ALA A 151 9.70 22.36 1.01
N ASP A 152 9.20 22.97 2.09
CA ASP A 152 9.27 24.41 2.40
C ASP A 152 10.65 24.88 2.85
N ARG A 153 11.51 23.96 3.34
CA ARG A 153 12.84 24.25 3.90
C ARG A 153 13.93 23.48 3.20
N LEU A 154 15.06 24.14 2.93
CA LEU A 154 16.20 23.57 2.19
C LEU A 154 16.72 22.26 2.83
N HIS A 155 16.88 22.21 4.14
CA HIS A 155 17.37 21.01 4.82
C HIS A 155 16.40 19.82 4.68
N ARG A 156 15.06 20.04 4.69
CA ARG A 156 14.07 19.02 4.41
C ARG A 156 14.14 18.54 2.97
N ARG A 157 14.29 19.47 2.04
CA ARG A 157 14.45 19.16 0.61
C ARG A 157 15.68 18.29 0.38
N MET A 158 16.83 18.65 0.96
CA MET A 158 18.05 17.85 0.85
C MET A 158 17.89 16.45 1.42
N LEU A 159 17.22 16.33 2.58
CA LEU A 159 16.92 15.06 3.21
C LEU A 159 16.06 14.17 2.29
N TYR A 160 14.96 14.70 1.74
CA TYR A 160 14.09 13.94 0.84
C TYR A 160 14.74 13.59 -0.49
N VAL A 161 15.64 14.42 -1.03
CA VAL A 161 16.45 14.10 -2.22
C VAL A 161 17.36 12.89 -1.93
N ARG A 162 18.03 12.88 -0.76
CA ARG A 162 18.81 11.72 -0.32
C ARG A 162 17.96 10.48 -0.18
N GLU A 163 16.80 10.57 0.49
CA GLU A 163 15.86 9.45 0.66
C GLU A 163 15.42 8.90 -0.70
N ALA A 164 15.04 9.77 -1.64
CA ALA A 164 14.63 9.36 -2.98
C ALA A 164 15.73 8.59 -3.72
N ALA A 165 16.99 9.05 -3.65
CA ALA A 165 18.12 8.40 -4.29
C ALA A 165 18.42 7.01 -3.67
N LEU A 166 18.37 6.90 -2.34
CA LEU A 166 18.58 5.64 -1.63
C LEU A 166 17.46 4.64 -1.90
N LEU A 167 16.21 5.08 -1.75
CA LEU A 167 15.04 4.24 -1.97
C LEU A 167 15.01 3.70 -3.40
N ARG A 168 15.32 4.53 -4.41
CA ARG A 168 15.38 4.07 -5.80
C ARG A 168 16.35 2.90 -6.00
N ARG A 169 17.56 3.00 -5.42
CA ARG A 169 18.58 1.93 -5.52
C ARG A 169 18.10 0.65 -4.80
N ILE A 170 17.46 0.82 -3.64
CA ILE A 170 16.99 -0.30 -2.81
C ILE A 170 15.80 -0.98 -3.48
N GLU A 171 14.80 -0.22 -3.94
CA GLU A 171 13.63 -0.78 -4.63
C GLU A 171 14.03 -1.53 -5.90
N ASN A 172 14.93 -0.97 -6.71
CA ASN A 172 15.45 -1.66 -7.89
C ASN A 172 16.09 -3.00 -7.50
N ARG A 173 16.96 -3.01 -6.48
CA ARG A 173 17.62 -4.24 -6.01
C ARG A 173 16.62 -5.28 -5.49
N ILE A 174 15.62 -4.87 -4.70
CA ILE A 174 14.59 -5.77 -4.21
C ILE A 174 13.79 -6.35 -5.38
N CYS A 175 13.44 -5.53 -6.37
CA CYS A 175 12.75 -5.98 -7.58
C CYS A 175 13.60 -6.94 -8.43
N GLU A 176 14.93 -6.78 -8.44
CA GLU A 176 15.85 -7.70 -9.12
C GLU A 176 15.95 -9.05 -8.38
N ASP A 177 16.11 -9.01 -7.05
CA ASP A 177 16.32 -10.18 -6.19
C ASP A 177 15.03 -11.01 -6.01
N ALA A 178 13.84 -10.39 -5.98
CA ALA A 178 12.57 -11.08 -5.76
C ALA A 178 12.15 -11.95 -6.95
N ALA A 179 11.65 -13.15 -6.68
CA ALA A 179 11.10 -14.06 -7.71
C ALA A 179 9.81 -13.50 -8.32
N VAL A 180 9.00 -12.81 -7.52
CA VAL A 180 7.74 -12.19 -7.90
C VAL A 180 7.67 -10.78 -7.31
N VAL A 181 7.14 -9.83 -8.07
CA VAL A 181 6.83 -8.49 -7.59
C VAL A 181 5.34 -8.23 -7.76
N HIS A 182 4.70 -7.74 -6.72
CA HIS A 182 3.35 -7.20 -6.80
C HIS A 182 3.37 -5.71 -6.53
N THR A 183 2.68 -4.96 -7.37
CA THR A 183 2.34 -3.55 -7.14
C THR A 183 0.84 -3.45 -6.86
N LEU A 184 0.36 -2.28 -6.46
CA LEU A 184 -1.07 -2.06 -6.25
C LEU A 184 -1.73 -1.29 -7.42
N SER A 185 -0.92 -0.85 -8.40
CA SER A 185 -1.39 -0.19 -9.63
C SER A 185 -0.45 -0.46 -10.80
N ASP A 186 -0.95 -0.29 -12.04
CA ASP A 186 -0.11 -0.36 -13.24
C ASP A 186 0.86 0.82 -13.36
N GLU A 187 0.48 1.98 -12.81
CA GLU A 187 1.35 3.15 -12.74
C GLU A 187 2.57 2.88 -11.86
N ASP A 188 2.39 2.19 -10.73
CA ASP A 188 3.49 1.81 -9.84
C ASP A 188 4.38 0.73 -10.49
N ARG A 189 3.78 -0.23 -11.20
CA ARG A 189 4.50 -1.21 -12.01
C ARG A 189 5.40 -0.54 -13.04
N THR A 190 4.86 0.43 -13.78
CA THR A 190 5.61 1.22 -14.76
C THR A 190 6.69 2.06 -14.09
N ALA A 191 6.39 2.64 -12.93
CA ALA A 191 7.30 3.48 -12.17
C ALA A 191 8.51 2.74 -11.61
N LEU A 192 8.36 1.44 -11.31
CA LEU A 192 9.45 0.55 -10.92
C LEU A 192 10.21 -0.03 -12.13
N GLY A 193 9.87 0.37 -13.36
CA GLY A 193 10.51 -0.16 -14.58
C GLY A 193 10.13 -1.61 -14.91
N LEU A 194 8.97 -2.07 -14.43
CA LEU A 194 8.54 -3.46 -14.54
C LEU A 194 7.33 -3.64 -15.47
N ALA A 195 7.03 -2.64 -16.33
CA ALA A 195 5.86 -2.66 -17.22
C ALA A 195 5.78 -3.95 -18.06
N ASP A 196 6.90 -4.38 -18.63
CA ASP A 196 6.98 -5.57 -19.49
C ASP A 196 7.47 -6.82 -18.74
N SER A 197 7.68 -6.72 -17.42
CA SER A 197 8.19 -7.84 -16.66
C SER A 197 7.10 -8.87 -16.37
N PRO A 198 7.24 -10.13 -16.80
CA PRO A 198 6.29 -11.18 -16.47
C PRO A 198 6.32 -11.55 -14.99
N ARG A 199 7.33 -11.07 -14.22
CA ARG A 199 7.43 -11.28 -12.77
C ARG A 199 6.60 -10.28 -11.98
N CYS A 200 6.11 -9.21 -12.61
CA CYS A 200 5.36 -8.15 -11.93
C CYS A 200 3.88 -8.19 -12.33
N ARG A 201 3.01 -8.20 -11.32
CA ARG A 201 1.55 -8.07 -11.50
C ARG A 201 0.97 -7.12 -10.47
N PRO A 202 0.11 -6.17 -10.90
CA PRO A 202 -0.70 -5.39 -9.98
C PRO A 202 -1.71 -6.28 -9.27
N LEU A 203 -1.96 -5.98 -7.99
CA LEU A 203 -3.00 -6.60 -7.18
C LEU A 203 -4.15 -5.62 -7.03
N ALA A 204 -5.35 -6.04 -7.36
CA ALA A 204 -6.56 -5.36 -6.94
C ALA A 204 -6.72 -5.49 -5.43
N LEU A 205 -7.26 -4.48 -4.76
CA LEU A 205 -7.50 -4.55 -3.32
C LEU A 205 -8.98 -4.39 -2.98
N THR A 206 -9.36 -5.01 -1.87
CA THR A 206 -10.62 -4.78 -1.16
C THR A 206 -10.29 -4.33 0.25
N THR A 207 -11.23 -3.66 0.92
CA THR A 207 -11.03 -3.30 2.33
C THR A 207 -11.38 -4.45 3.28
N GLY A 208 -12.05 -5.48 2.78
CA GLY A 208 -12.56 -6.60 3.57
C GLY A 208 -13.71 -6.20 4.51
N ARG A 209 -14.26 -5.00 4.34
CA ARG A 209 -15.42 -4.53 5.10
C ARG A 209 -16.71 -4.99 4.44
N THR A 210 -17.71 -5.24 5.27
CA THR A 210 -19.08 -5.47 4.77
C THR A 210 -19.69 -4.11 4.40
N PRO A 211 -20.17 -3.93 3.16
CA PRO A 211 -20.88 -2.72 2.77
C PRO A 211 -22.10 -2.50 3.67
N ARG A 212 -22.36 -1.25 4.02
CA ARG A 212 -23.51 -0.90 4.85
C ARG A 212 -24.78 -0.82 4.01
N ALA A 213 -25.85 -1.35 4.55
CA ALA A 213 -27.18 -1.16 3.96
C ALA A 213 -27.52 0.34 3.88
N ASP A 214 -28.06 0.78 2.76
CA ASP A 214 -28.50 2.16 2.59
C ASP A 214 -29.77 2.40 3.44
N ASP A 215 -29.67 3.31 4.42
CA ASP A 215 -30.79 3.73 5.27
C ASP A 215 -31.60 4.89 4.66
N GLY A 216 -31.20 5.38 3.48
CA GLY A 216 -31.84 6.51 2.80
C GLY A 216 -31.58 7.88 3.46
N ILE A 217 -30.82 7.93 4.55
CA ILE A 217 -30.56 9.20 5.26
C ILE A 217 -29.43 9.96 4.57
N ARG A 218 -29.73 11.17 4.08
CA ARG A 218 -28.78 12.06 3.42
C ARG A 218 -28.66 13.38 4.20
N ARG A 219 -27.49 13.63 4.75
CA ARG A 219 -27.19 14.82 5.57
C ARG A 219 -26.36 15.86 4.81
N HIS A 220 -25.63 15.42 3.79
CA HIS A 220 -24.70 16.24 3.03
C HIS A 220 -24.87 16.00 1.53
N ASP A 221 -24.75 17.05 0.73
CA ASP A 221 -24.77 16.86 -0.72
C ASP A 221 -23.45 16.26 -1.20
N VAL A 222 -22.34 16.83 -0.72
CA VAL A 222 -20.99 16.36 -1.07
C VAL A 222 -20.23 15.97 0.18
N GLY A 223 -19.73 14.76 0.22
CA GLY A 223 -18.86 14.27 1.29
C GLY A 223 -17.41 14.11 0.85
N LEU A 224 -16.46 14.55 1.70
CA LEU A 224 -15.04 14.22 1.60
C LEU A 224 -14.58 13.60 2.91
N ILE A 225 -13.81 12.53 2.83
CA ILE A 225 -13.23 11.90 4.03
C ILE A 225 -11.75 11.60 3.79
N GLY A 226 -10.91 11.82 4.83
CA GLY A 226 -9.50 11.51 4.72
C GLY A 226 -8.69 11.86 5.96
N THR A 227 -7.42 11.43 5.98
CA THR A 227 -6.42 11.88 6.95
C THR A 227 -5.68 13.07 6.36
N TRP A 228 -6.11 14.28 6.70
CA TRP A 228 -5.63 15.54 6.11
C TRP A 228 -4.26 15.97 6.64
N SER A 229 -3.77 15.34 7.68
CA SER A 229 -2.39 15.47 8.16
C SER A 229 -1.36 14.78 7.25
N TRP A 230 -1.81 13.90 6.36
CA TRP A 230 -0.96 13.26 5.37
C TRP A 230 -0.85 14.13 4.12
N ALA A 231 0.40 14.49 3.75
CA ALA A 231 0.66 15.49 2.71
C ALA A 231 -0.06 15.24 1.36
N PRO A 232 -0.10 14.02 0.78
CA PRO A 232 -0.83 13.79 -0.47
C PRO A 232 -2.33 14.05 -0.37
N ASN A 233 -2.96 13.71 0.76
CA ASN A 233 -4.38 14.01 0.98
C ASN A 233 -4.60 15.53 1.12
N ARG A 234 -3.66 16.22 1.79
CA ARG A 234 -3.72 17.67 1.97
C ARG A 234 -3.69 18.42 0.63
N VAL A 235 -2.83 18.02 -0.30
CA VAL A 235 -2.78 18.62 -1.65
C VAL A 235 -4.14 18.48 -2.36
N GLY A 236 -4.78 17.33 -2.25
CA GLY A 236 -6.11 17.10 -2.81
C GLY A 236 -7.19 17.95 -2.16
N LEU A 237 -7.16 18.08 -0.82
CA LEU A 237 -8.09 18.93 -0.08
C LEU A 237 -7.92 20.42 -0.45
N ASP A 238 -6.68 20.91 -0.47
CA ASP A 238 -6.38 22.30 -0.82
C ASP A 238 -6.81 22.63 -2.26
N TRP A 239 -6.59 21.70 -3.20
CA TRP A 239 -7.09 21.82 -4.55
C TRP A 239 -8.63 21.89 -4.59
N PHE A 240 -9.30 21.02 -3.84
CA PHE A 240 -10.76 21.01 -3.77
C PHE A 240 -11.32 22.31 -3.19
N LEU A 241 -10.78 22.76 -2.05
CA LEU A 241 -11.23 23.97 -1.37
C LEU A 241 -10.97 25.24 -2.19
N ASN A 242 -9.79 25.36 -2.80
CA ASN A 242 -9.39 26.60 -3.48
C ASN A 242 -9.89 26.68 -4.92
N HIS A 243 -10.17 25.54 -5.56
CA HIS A 243 -10.50 25.54 -6.99
C HIS A 243 -11.86 24.93 -7.32
N VAL A 244 -12.36 23.95 -6.57
CA VAL A 244 -13.67 23.32 -6.85
C VAL A 244 -14.79 24.03 -6.10
N VAL A 245 -14.63 24.21 -4.79
CA VAL A 245 -15.66 24.84 -3.93
C VAL A 245 -16.14 26.19 -4.44
N PRO A 246 -15.29 27.12 -4.94
CA PRO A 246 -15.75 28.40 -5.49
C PRO A 246 -16.64 28.30 -6.73
N ARG A 247 -16.75 27.11 -7.33
CA ARG A 247 -17.56 26.81 -8.51
C ARG A 247 -18.86 26.06 -8.19
N LEU A 248 -19.03 25.70 -6.92
CA LEU A 248 -20.27 25.07 -6.46
C LEU A 248 -21.34 26.11 -6.17
N PRO A 249 -22.60 25.87 -6.53
CA PRO A 249 -23.73 26.69 -6.06
C PRO A 249 -23.78 26.79 -4.53
N ALA A 250 -24.25 27.91 -4.00
CA ALA A 250 -24.29 28.15 -2.56
C ALA A 250 -25.23 27.20 -1.79
N ASP A 251 -26.19 26.60 -2.45
CA ASP A 251 -27.15 25.63 -1.90
C ASP A 251 -26.59 24.19 -1.89
N ILE A 252 -25.41 23.93 -2.45
CA ILE A 252 -24.72 22.65 -2.35
C ILE A 252 -23.89 22.62 -1.07
N HIS A 253 -24.31 21.79 -0.11
CA HIS A 253 -23.67 21.65 1.18
C HIS A 253 -22.57 20.58 1.16
N VAL A 254 -21.35 20.99 1.49
CA VAL A 254 -20.14 20.15 1.53
C VAL A 254 -19.78 19.83 2.97
N ALA A 255 -19.59 18.55 3.27
CA ALA A 255 -19.08 18.10 4.56
C ALA A 255 -17.68 17.45 4.38
N ILE A 256 -16.74 17.86 5.23
CA ILE A 256 -15.36 17.35 5.24
C ILE A 256 -15.09 16.66 6.56
N ALA A 257 -14.86 15.36 6.53
CA ALA A 257 -14.54 14.55 7.70
C ALA A 257 -13.08 14.10 7.70
N GLY A 258 -12.53 13.92 8.90
CA GLY A 258 -11.22 13.35 9.11
C GLY A 258 -10.27 14.20 9.93
N ARG A 259 -9.10 13.62 10.23
CA ARG A 259 -8.09 14.28 11.07
C ARG A 259 -7.35 15.38 10.28
N PHE A 260 -7.26 16.54 10.90
CA PHE A 260 -6.52 17.68 10.42
C PHE A 260 -5.53 18.14 11.51
N ASP A 261 -4.31 18.48 11.13
CA ASP A 261 -3.31 19.00 12.06
C ASP A 261 -3.39 20.54 12.08
N GLY A 262 -3.61 21.10 13.25
CA GLY A 262 -3.81 22.53 13.45
C GLY A 262 -5.26 23.00 13.22
N THR A 263 -5.43 24.29 13.02
CA THR A 263 -6.76 24.89 12.76
C THR A 263 -7.11 24.75 11.28
N PRO A 264 -8.28 24.21 10.94
CA PRO A 264 -8.77 24.23 9.56
C PRO A 264 -8.84 25.67 9.01
N PRO A 265 -8.62 25.86 7.70
CA PRO A 265 -8.78 27.18 7.09
C PRO A 265 -10.23 27.67 7.24
N SER A 266 -10.43 28.99 7.13
CA SER A 266 -11.77 29.57 7.07
C SER A 266 -12.53 28.97 5.88
N MET A 267 -13.75 28.48 6.14
CA MET A 267 -14.57 27.82 5.13
C MET A 267 -15.70 28.75 4.66
N PRO A 268 -16.13 28.65 3.39
CA PRO A 268 -17.38 29.22 2.93
C PRO A 268 -18.58 28.70 3.72
N ALA A 269 -19.69 29.47 3.77
CA ALA A 269 -20.86 29.12 4.57
C ALA A 269 -21.49 27.74 4.22
N ASN A 270 -21.33 27.28 3.00
CA ASN A 270 -21.83 26.00 2.53
C ASN A 270 -20.84 24.82 2.74
N VAL A 271 -19.70 25.04 3.42
CA VAL A 271 -18.69 24.02 3.70
C VAL A 271 -18.51 23.83 5.21
N ALA A 272 -18.77 22.64 5.71
CA ALA A 272 -18.57 22.26 7.10
C ALA A 272 -17.39 21.32 7.26
N PHE A 273 -16.47 21.62 8.19
CA PHE A 273 -15.42 20.72 8.62
C PHE A 273 -15.83 20.02 9.92
N LEU A 274 -16.08 18.70 9.84
CA LEU A 274 -16.63 17.92 10.97
C LEU A 274 -15.55 17.35 11.88
N GLY A 275 -14.28 17.45 11.49
CA GLY A 275 -13.21 16.78 12.22
C GLY A 275 -13.30 15.25 12.10
N ARG A 276 -12.74 14.56 13.09
CA ARG A 276 -12.78 13.09 13.13
C ARG A 276 -14.19 12.61 13.46
N VAL A 277 -14.76 11.81 12.57
CA VAL A 277 -16.04 11.12 12.78
C VAL A 277 -15.82 9.76 13.44
N GLU A 278 -16.77 9.33 14.26
CA GLU A 278 -16.71 8.02 14.94
C GLU A 278 -16.89 6.86 13.95
N ASP A 279 -17.80 7.02 13.00
CA ASP A 279 -18.14 6.01 11.99
C ASP A 279 -17.97 6.60 10.58
N ALA A 280 -16.88 6.19 9.91
CA ALA A 280 -16.57 6.64 8.56
C ALA A 280 -17.59 6.11 7.54
N GLN A 281 -18.10 4.88 7.69
CA GLN A 281 -19.10 4.32 6.79
C GLN A 281 -20.44 5.05 6.93
N ALA A 282 -20.83 5.41 8.17
CA ALA A 282 -22.03 6.22 8.40
C ALA A 282 -21.92 7.61 7.75
N PHE A 283 -20.76 8.27 7.84
CA PHE A 283 -20.51 9.54 7.16
C PHE A 283 -20.60 9.39 5.64
N VAL A 284 -19.96 8.37 5.08
CA VAL A 284 -20.00 8.06 3.64
C VAL A 284 -21.44 7.86 3.20
N GLY A 285 -22.20 7.00 3.88
CA GLY A 285 -23.60 6.70 3.56
C GLY A 285 -24.54 7.92 3.67
N ALA A 286 -24.25 8.85 4.59
CA ALA A 286 -25.03 10.09 4.77
C ALA A 286 -24.74 11.18 3.72
N SER A 287 -23.80 10.97 2.81
CA SER A 287 -23.48 11.86 1.69
C SER A 287 -24.27 11.45 0.44
N ARG A 288 -24.74 12.43 -0.36
CA ARG A 288 -25.37 12.17 -1.66
C ARG A 288 -24.34 11.76 -2.71
N VAL A 289 -23.20 12.45 -2.76
CA VAL A 289 -22.09 12.14 -3.65
C VAL A 289 -20.75 12.32 -2.92
N LEU A 290 -19.77 11.50 -3.26
CA LEU A 290 -18.43 11.62 -2.70
C LEU A 290 -17.49 12.36 -3.66
N ALA A 291 -16.70 13.28 -3.12
CA ALA A 291 -15.61 13.92 -3.85
C ALA A 291 -14.27 13.20 -3.55
N LEU A 292 -13.76 12.48 -4.55
CA LEU A 292 -12.50 11.74 -4.47
C LEU A 292 -11.38 12.57 -5.12
N ALA A 293 -11.04 13.67 -4.47
CA ALA A 293 -10.14 14.71 -4.97
C ALA A 293 -8.68 14.40 -4.62
N THR A 294 -8.07 13.41 -5.26
CA THR A 294 -6.65 13.09 -5.10
C THR A 294 -5.83 13.73 -6.21
N LYS A 295 -4.79 14.50 -5.87
CA LYS A 295 -3.95 15.23 -6.84
C LYS A 295 -2.48 14.87 -6.79
N GLY A 296 -2.06 14.01 -5.86
CA GLY A 296 -0.67 13.63 -5.67
C GLY A 296 -0.52 12.26 -4.98
N GLY A 297 0.72 11.89 -4.69
CA GLY A 297 1.07 10.64 -4.03
C GLY A 297 1.22 9.45 -4.99
N THR A 298 1.70 8.34 -4.45
CA THR A 298 1.83 7.03 -5.12
C THR A 298 0.91 6.00 -4.45
N GLY A 299 0.84 4.79 -4.99
CA GLY A 299 -0.03 3.73 -4.48
C GLY A 299 -1.50 3.99 -4.77
N ILE A 300 -2.35 3.18 -4.17
CA ILE A 300 -3.81 3.29 -4.30
C ILE A 300 -4.42 4.11 -3.16
N GLN A 301 -5.63 4.61 -3.41
CA GLN A 301 -6.40 5.35 -2.43
C GLN A 301 -7.48 4.45 -1.83
N LEU A 302 -7.25 3.90 -0.63
CA LEU A 302 -8.22 3.00 0.00
C LEU A 302 -9.58 3.66 0.25
N LYS A 303 -9.62 4.97 0.55
CA LYS A 303 -10.89 5.72 0.63
C LYS A 303 -11.71 5.67 -0.66
N THR A 304 -11.04 5.54 -1.82
CA THR A 304 -11.71 5.32 -3.10
C THR A 304 -12.30 3.91 -3.15
N ILE A 305 -11.50 2.90 -2.80
CA ILE A 305 -11.99 1.51 -2.74
C ILE A 305 -13.19 1.42 -1.78
N GLU A 306 -13.09 2.00 -0.57
CA GLU A 306 -14.20 2.07 0.40
C GLU A 306 -15.48 2.68 -0.21
N ALA A 307 -15.35 3.81 -0.92
CA ALA A 307 -16.47 4.46 -1.58
C ALA A 307 -17.14 3.57 -2.64
N LEU A 308 -16.32 2.85 -3.42
CA LEU A 308 -16.81 1.95 -4.47
C LEU A 308 -17.43 0.67 -3.89
N GLU A 309 -16.89 0.15 -2.81
CA GLU A 309 -17.45 -0.99 -2.05
C GLU A 309 -18.80 -0.63 -1.44
N GLU A 310 -19.01 0.60 -0.97
CA GLU A 310 -20.29 1.12 -0.51
C GLU A 310 -21.26 1.43 -1.65
N GLY A 311 -20.84 1.30 -2.91
CA GLY A 311 -21.68 1.61 -4.07
C GLY A 311 -22.01 3.09 -4.22
N MET A 312 -21.24 3.97 -3.61
CA MET A 312 -21.51 5.40 -3.57
C MET A 312 -21.32 6.07 -4.93
N PRO A 313 -22.22 6.97 -5.33
CA PRO A 313 -21.94 7.86 -6.44
C PRO A 313 -20.75 8.76 -6.08
N ALA A 314 -19.84 8.95 -7.01
CA ALA A 314 -18.64 9.71 -6.76
C ALA A 314 -18.16 10.49 -7.98
N VAL A 315 -17.49 11.61 -7.72
CA VAL A 315 -16.65 12.29 -8.70
C VAL A 315 -15.21 12.11 -8.28
N ALA A 316 -14.40 11.57 -9.18
CA ALA A 316 -13.02 11.21 -8.91
C ALA A 316 -12.05 11.88 -9.88
N THR A 317 -10.90 12.28 -9.38
CA THR A 317 -9.75 12.59 -10.26
C THR A 317 -9.16 11.29 -10.80
N PRO A 318 -8.48 11.27 -11.95
CA PRO A 318 -7.80 10.07 -12.45
C PRO A 318 -6.85 9.46 -11.42
N GLN A 319 -6.14 10.31 -10.65
CA GLN A 319 -5.23 9.85 -9.60
C GLN A 319 -5.94 9.14 -8.44
N ALA A 320 -7.20 9.48 -8.16
CA ALA A 320 -8.00 8.79 -7.15
C ALA A 320 -8.40 7.37 -7.56
N LEU A 321 -8.45 7.09 -8.86
CA LEU A 321 -8.87 5.80 -9.45
C LEU A 321 -7.70 4.86 -9.74
N ARG A 322 -6.48 5.20 -9.35
CA ARG A 322 -5.33 4.29 -9.50
C ARG A 322 -5.59 2.96 -8.80
N GLY A 323 -5.24 1.86 -9.47
CA GLY A 323 -5.48 0.50 -8.97
C GLY A 323 -6.94 0.05 -8.99
N VAL A 324 -7.85 0.88 -9.51
CA VAL A 324 -9.25 0.50 -9.77
C VAL A 324 -9.33 -0.04 -11.20
N GLY A 325 -9.66 -1.32 -11.35
CA GLY A 325 -9.77 -1.95 -12.67
C GLY A 325 -10.99 -1.45 -13.45
N ALA A 326 -12.17 -1.94 -13.11
CA ALA A 326 -13.42 -1.49 -13.74
C ALA A 326 -14.06 -0.38 -12.88
N ILE A 327 -14.20 0.80 -13.45
CA ILE A 327 -14.84 1.94 -12.80
C ILE A 327 -16.36 1.73 -12.81
N PRO A 328 -17.05 1.75 -11.66
CA PRO A 328 -18.49 1.63 -11.58
C PRO A 328 -19.24 2.73 -12.34
N ALA A 329 -20.41 2.39 -12.91
CA ALA A 329 -21.17 3.29 -13.76
C ALA A 329 -21.65 4.59 -13.11
N ASN A 330 -21.75 4.62 -11.77
CA ASN A 330 -22.12 5.80 -10.98
C ASN A 330 -20.93 6.67 -10.56
N VAL A 331 -19.73 6.37 -11.05
CA VAL A 331 -18.54 7.17 -10.82
C VAL A 331 -18.24 8.01 -12.06
N ARG A 332 -18.00 9.30 -11.85
CA ARG A 332 -17.60 10.24 -12.89
C ARG A 332 -16.14 10.64 -12.71
N THR A 333 -15.37 10.66 -13.80
CA THR A 333 -13.97 11.13 -13.77
C THR A 333 -13.90 12.57 -14.25
N ALA A 334 -13.15 13.42 -13.53
CA ALA A 334 -12.91 14.81 -13.91
C ALA A 334 -11.51 15.27 -13.51
N GLU A 335 -10.82 15.98 -14.39
CA GLU A 335 -9.46 16.51 -14.19
C GLU A 335 -9.47 18.01 -13.83
N THR A 336 -10.35 18.77 -14.46
CA THR A 336 -10.45 20.24 -14.26
C THR A 336 -11.38 20.57 -13.10
N PRO A 337 -11.13 21.67 -12.36
CA PRO A 337 -12.00 22.10 -11.28
C PRO A 337 -13.44 22.33 -11.72
N GLN A 338 -13.66 22.92 -12.92
CA GLN A 338 -14.99 23.18 -13.44
C GLN A 338 -15.75 21.87 -13.71
N ALA A 339 -15.16 20.94 -14.49
CA ALA A 339 -15.79 19.66 -14.77
C ALA A 339 -16.05 18.83 -13.50
N PHE A 340 -15.18 18.97 -12.48
CA PHE A 340 -15.35 18.28 -11.21
C PHE A 340 -16.55 18.85 -10.44
N ALA A 341 -16.68 20.19 -10.38
CA ALA A 341 -17.81 20.86 -9.76
C ALA A 341 -19.13 20.54 -10.47
N ASP A 342 -19.16 20.65 -11.81
CA ASP A 342 -20.37 20.39 -12.60
C ASP A 342 -20.91 18.97 -12.37
N LYS A 343 -20.02 17.97 -12.35
CA LYS A 343 -20.40 16.56 -12.09
C LYS A 343 -20.85 16.31 -10.65
N LEU A 344 -20.28 17.02 -9.67
CA LEU A 344 -20.77 16.94 -8.29
C LEU A 344 -22.18 17.48 -8.19
N VAL A 345 -22.46 18.63 -8.82
CA VAL A 345 -23.79 19.24 -8.85
C VAL A 345 -24.78 18.33 -9.56
N GLU A 346 -24.44 17.77 -10.74
CA GLU A 346 -25.26 16.83 -11.47
C GLU A 346 -25.70 15.65 -10.59
N LEU A 347 -24.74 14.96 -9.96
CA LEU A 347 -25.04 13.78 -9.13
C LEU A 347 -25.79 14.15 -7.85
N ALA A 348 -25.43 15.25 -7.18
CA ALA A 348 -26.13 15.71 -5.97
C ALA A 348 -27.57 16.09 -6.25
N MET A 349 -27.85 16.77 -7.36
CA MET A 349 -29.19 17.16 -7.77
C MET A 349 -30.02 15.95 -8.21
N ALA A 350 -29.44 15.00 -8.93
CA ALA A 350 -30.13 13.75 -9.28
C ALA A 350 -30.57 12.98 -8.04
N GLU A 351 -29.72 12.89 -7.02
CA GLU A 351 -30.07 12.24 -5.75
C GLU A 351 -31.11 13.02 -4.94
N ARG A 352 -31.08 14.36 -4.93
CA ARG A 352 -32.11 15.21 -4.30
C ARG A 352 -33.48 15.00 -4.94
N GLN A 353 -33.53 14.72 -6.24
CA GLN A 353 -34.76 14.48 -7.01
C GLN A 353 -35.27 13.04 -6.89
N GLY A 354 -34.65 12.21 -6.04
CA GLY A 354 -35.04 10.82 -5.84
C GLY A 354 -34.48 9.84 -6.88
N GLY A 355 -33.48 10.26 -7.66
CA GLY A 355 -32.76 9.36 -8.57
C GLY A 355 -31.93 8.35 -7.78
N ALA A 356 -32.04 7.07 -8.15
CA ALA A 356 -31.21 6.01 -7.57
C ALA A 356 -29.80 6.08 -8.18
N THR A 357 -28.90 6.86 -7.57
CA THR A 357 -27.51 7.01 -8.03
C THR A 357 -26.56 6.03 -7.34
N ARG A 358 -26.98 5.47 -6.21
CA ARG A 358 -26.24 4.42 -5.49
C ARG A 358 -26.48 3.06 -6.14
N ILE A 359 -25.41 2.25 -6.24
CA ILE A 359 -25.46 0.91 -6.84
C ILE A 359 -25.08 -0.16 -5.80
N ASP A 360 -25.32 -1.44 -6.12
CA ASP A 360 -24.84 -2.54 -5.30
C ASP A 360 -23.30 -2.64 -5.36
N GLY A 361 -22.62 -2.23 -4.30
CA GLY A 361 -21.18 -2.32 -4.17
C GLY A 361 -20.64 -3.75 -4.07
N ALA A 362 -21.49 -4.73 -3.76
CA ALA A 362 -21.08 -6.13 -3.63
C ALA A 362 -20.54 -6.70 -4.96
N GLN A 363 -21.01 -6.22 -6.10
CA GLN A 363 -20.47 -6.61 -7.40
C GLN A 363 -19.01 -6.13 -7.55
N PHE A 364 -18.73 -4.90 -7.14
CA PHE A 364 -17.36 -4.37 -7.14
C PHE A 364 -16.46 -5.18 -6.20
N VAL A 365 -16.90 -5.46 -4.97
CA VAL A 365 -16.17 -6.30 -4.00
C VAL A 365 -15.84 -7.67 -4.58
N ARG A 366 -16.82 -8.36 -5.18
CA ARG A 366 -16.60 -9.68 -5.81
C ARG A 366 -15.57 -9.61 -6.95
N SER A 367 -15.67 -8.60 -7.80
CA SER A 367 -14.73 -8.40 -8.93
C SER A 367 -13.30 -8.15 -8.43
N GLN A 368 -13.13 -7.26 -7.45
CA GLN A 368 -11.81 -6.95 -6.86
C GLN A 368 -11.23 -8.17 -6.14
N THR A 369 -12.05 -8.90 -5.38
CA THR A 369 -11.59 -10.13 -4.69
C THR A 369 -11.14 -11.18 -5.69
N ALA A 370 -11.89 -11.43 -6.75
CA ALA A 370 -11.50 -12.37 -7.79
C ALA A 370 -10.20 -11.97 -8.50
N ALA A 371 -10.04 -10.68 -8.79
CA ALA A 371 -8.81 -10.15 -9.40
C ALA A 371 -7.60 -10.25 -8.45
N LEU A 372 -7.78 -9.98 -7.16
CA LEU A 372 -6.75 -10.17 -6.14
C LEU A 372 -6.34 -11.64 -6.04
N ASP A 373 -7.31 -12.54 -5.95
CA ASP A 373 -7.05 -13.98 -5.84
C ASP A 373 -6.34 -14.52 -7.09
N ALA A 374 -6.73 -14.08 -8.28
CA ALA A 374 -6.05 -14.44 -9.52
C ALA A 374 -4.60 -13.91 -9.59
N GLY A 375 -4.37 -12.68 -9.08
CA GLY A 375 -3.03 -12.09 -9.00
C GLY A 375 -2.12 -12.87 -8.04
N ILE A 376 -2.63 -13.24 -6.87
CA ILE A 376 -1.90 -14.04 -5.87
C ILE A 376 -1.63 -15.44 -6.41
N ALA A 377 -2.62 -16.13 -7.00
CA ALA A 377 -2.43 -17.46 -7.58
C ALA A 377 -1.31 -17.47 -8.63
N ALA A 378 -1.32 -16.52 -9.56
CA ALA A 378 -0.26 -16.38 -10.56
C ALA A 378 1.13 -16.11 -9.96
N GLY A 379 1.19 -15.37 -8.84
CA GLY A 379 2.43 -15.16 -8.08
C GLY A 379 2.93 -16.44 -7.42
N LEU A 380 2.03 -17.24 -6.82
CA LEU A 380 2.35 -18.51 -6.18
C LEU A 380 2.86 -19.55 -7.19
N ASP A 381 2.22 -19.66 -8.35
CA ASP A 381 2.68 -20.57 -9.43
C ASP A 381 4.11 -20.23 -9.84
N ARG A 382 4.40 -18.94 -10.00
CA ARG A 382 5.74 -18.49 -10.36
C ARG A 382 6.77 -18.70 -9.25
N LEU A 383 6.39 -18.48 -7.99
CA LEU A 383 7.25 -18.76 -6.84
C LEU A 383 7.58 -20.27 -6.76
N GLY A 384 6.60 -21.14 -6.99
CA GLY A 384 6.79 -22.59 -7.03
C GLY A 384 7.79 -23.02 -8.11
N HIS A 385 7.74 -22.40 -9.30
CA HIS A 385 8.72 -22.64 -10.36
C HIS A 385 10.12 -22.13 -10.00
N ALA A 386 10.24 -21.03 -9.28
CA ALA A 386 11.52 -20.48 -8.82
C ALA A 386 12.13 -21.32 -7.67
N ALA A 387 11.30 -21.95 -6.85
CA ALA A 387 11.72 -22.84 -5.75
C ALA A 387 12.10 -24.24 -6.21
N ALA A 388 11.66 -24.68 -7.39
CA ALA A 388 12.01 -25.99 -7.93
C ALA A 388 13.52 -26.04 -8.24
N PRO A 389 14.23 -27.11 -7.83
CA PRO A 389 15.66 -27.24 -8.14
C PRO A 389 15.85 -27.18 -9.66
N ARG A 390 16.73 -26.30 -10.12
CA ARG A 390 17.07 -26.18 -11.54
C ARG A 390 17.63 -27.54 -12.02
N LYS A 391 16.88 -28.28 -12.84
CA LYS A 391 17.25 -29.57 -13.38
C LYS A 391 18.57 -29.55 -14.21
N ASP A 392 19.05 -28.35 -14.57
CA ASP A 392 20.27 -28.19 -15.38
C ASP A 392 21.57 -28.23 -14.57
N ALA A 393 21.55 -28.02 -13.25
CA ALA A 393 22.76 -28.16 -12.43
C ALA A 393 23.22 -29.65 -12.28
N ALA A 394 22.27 -30.58 -12.40
CA ALA A 394 22.58 -32.00 -12.32
C ALA A 394 23.25 -32.57 -13.58
N ARG A 395 23.02 -31.96 -14.76
CA ARG A 395 23.62 -32.42 -16.03
C ARG A 395 25.09 -32.04 -16.17
N HIS A 396 25.55 -30.97 -15.55
CA HIS A 396 26.95 -30.55 -15.58
C HIS A 396 27.81 -31.27 -14.54
N ALA A 397 27.24 -31.71 -13.41
CA ALA A 397 27.97 -32.51 -12.43
C ALA A 397 28.24 -33.94 -12.94
N THR A 398 27.30 -34.54 -13.68
CA THR A 398 27.46 -35.89 -14.25
C THR A 398 28.43 -35.90 -15.45
N SER A 399 28.51 -34.83 -16.23
CA SER A 399 29.43 -34.69 -17.36
C SER A 399 30.88 -34.46 -16.93
N ALA A 400 31.13 -33.85 -15.77
CA ALA A 400 32.46 -33.65 -15.23
C ALA A 400 33.04 -34.95 -14.60
N ALA A 401 32.19 -35.83 -14.07
CA ALA A 401 32.60 -37.10 -13.47
C ALA A 401 32.99 -38.17 -14.53
N ILE A 402 32.48 -38.02 -15.77
CA ILE A 402 32.79 -38.98 -16.86
C ILE A 402 34.08 -38.61 -17.60
N LYS A 403 34.60 -37.40 -17.51
CA LYS A 403 35.84 -36.96 -18.16
C LYS A 403 37.08 -37.11 -17.30
N GLY A 404 36.98 -37.51 -16.04
CA GLY A 404 38.10 -37.70 -15.11
C GLY A 404 38.64 -39.13 -14.99
N GLY A 405 38.10 -40.09 -15.73
CA GLY A 405 38.39 -41.52 -15.54
C GLY A 405 39.03 -42.23 -16.72
N ALA A 406 40.02 -41.63 -17.39
CA ALA A 406 40.78 -42.36 -18.39
C ALA A 406 42.17 -41.74 -18.62
N VAL A 407 43.13 -42.03 -17.74
CA VAL A 407 44.58 -42.15 -18.07
C VAL A 407 45.24 -42.84 -16.88
N ALA A 408 45.53 -44.12 -17.00
CA ALA A 408 46.68 -44.84 -16.41
C ALA A 408 46.70 -46.26 -16.98
N HIS A 409 47.68 -46.54 -17.84
CA HIS A 409 48.48 -47.73 -17.88
C HIS A 409 49.21 -47.85 -19.22
N GLY A 410 50.50 -47.96 -19.15
CA GLY A 410 51.35 -48.31 -20.28
C GLY A 410 52.84 -48.04 -19.98
N GLU A 411 53.46 -48.89 -19.21
CA GLU A 411 54.92 -49.15 -19.19
C GLU A 411 55.25 -50.21 -20.24
N PRO A 412 56.53 -50.63 -20.38
CA PRO A 412 57.82 -49.97 -20.56
C PRO A 412 58.56 -50.49 -21.77
N VAL A 413 59.65 -49.91 -22.20
CA VAL A 413 61.03 -50.46 -22.36
C VAL A 413 61.95 -49.28 -22.77
#